data_45766838049b7be8df90fe8f83c88cd5
#
_entry.id   45766838049b7be8df90fe8f83c88cd5
#
_cell.length_a   1.000
_cell.length_b   1.000
_cell.length_c   1.000
_cell.angle_alpha   90.00
_cell.angle_beta   90.00
_cell.angle_gamma   90.00
#
_symmetry.space_group_name_H-M   'P 1'
#
loop_
_entity.id
_entity.type
_entity.pdbx_description
1 polymer ?
#
loop_
_entity_poly.entity_id
_entity_poly.type
_entity_poly.pdbx_seq_one_letter_code
_entity_poly.pdbx_strand_id
1 'polypeptide(L)'
;MHTDLRVKHDVEARKAAIGLFERGHGYESAAKALSIPRETVRKWLYTYRSFGSEVLLSMDRKQARYTYEQKVAAASAVVNGGVSKQDAMREFGIMSLAPLEKWCKLYREGGADALRPKPKGRPRGSGSKPCELTREQELEERCRRLEAEVAYLKKLRALVERDGL
;
A
#
# COMPACT_ATOMS: atom_id res chain seq x y z
N MET A 1 6.31 -27.34 -4.22
CA MET A 1 6.94 -26.15 -3.60
C MET A 1 6.38 -24.93 -4.32
N HIS A 2 5.55 -24.15 -3.63
CA HIS A 2 5.00 -22.90 -4.16
C HIS A 2 6.11 -21.86 -4.04
N THR A 3 6.81 -21.58 -5.12
CA THR A 3 7.77 -20.47 -5.16
C THR A 3 7.00 -19.16 -5.07
N ASP A 4 7.10 -18.49 -3.92
CA ASP A 4 6.55 -17.15 -3.73
C ASP A 4 7.22 -16.20 -4.72
N LEU A 5 6.52 -15.88 -5.82
CA LEU A 5 6.99 -14.99 -6.89
C LEU A 5 7.24 -13.54 -6.43
N ARG A 6 6.98 -13.22 -5.16
CA ARG A 6 7.36 -11.96 -4.54
C ARG A 6 8.79 -12.05 -4.05
N VAL A 7 9.75 -12.03 -4.95
CA VAL A 7 11.17 -11.94 -4.59
C VAL A 7 11.39 -10.68 -3.78
N LYS A 8 11.45 -10.86 -2.47
CA LYS A 8 11.87 -9.79 -1.55
C LYS A 8 13.39 -9.77 -1.59
N HIS A 9 13.93 -8.75 -2.24
CA HIS A 9 15.37 -8.56 -2.27
C HIS A 9 15.86 -8.35 -0.83
N ASP A 10 16.73 -9.27 -0.40
CA ASP A 10 17.26 -9.36 0.95
C ASP A 10 18.28 -8.23 1.23
N VAL A 11 18.66 -8.10 2.49
CA VAL A 11 19.71 -7.18 2.95
C VAL A 11 21.02 -7.40 2.20
N GLU A 12 21.37 -8.66 1.89
CA GLU A 12 22.56 -9.03 1.14
C GLU A 12 22.55 -8.45 -0.29
N ALA A 13 21.42 -8.47 -0.98
CA ALA A 13 21.26 -7.86 -2.29
C ALA A 13 21.44 -6.32 -2.22
N ARG A 14 20.99 -5.67 -1.13
CA ARG A 14 21.21 -4.23 -0.91
C ARG A 14 22.68 -3.91 -0.62
N LYS A 15 23.35 -4.73 0.20
CA LYS A 15 24.81 -4.61 0.43
C LYS A 15 25.60 -4.72 -0.88
N ALA A 16 25.27 -5.71 -1.69
CA ALA A 16 25.91 -5.88 -3.01
C ALA A 16 25.66 -4.66 -3.92
N ALA A 17 24.44 -4.11 -3.92
CA ALA A 17 24.13 -2.91 -4.67
C ALA A 17 24.92 -1.68 -4.18
N ILE A 18 25.06 -1.50 -2.85
CA ILE A 18 25.88 -0.44 -2.27
C ILE A 18 27.34 -0.54 -2.74
N GLY A 19 27.91 -1.73 -2.67
CA GLY A 19 29.30 -1.93 -3.14
C GLY A 19 29.49 -1.65 -4.64
N LEU A 20 28.44 -1.78 -5.47
CA LEU A 20 28.48 -1.35 -6.86
C LEU A 20 28.36 0.19 -6.98
N PHE A 21 27.50 0.82 -6.19
CA PHE A 21 27.33 2.27 -6.17
C PHE A 21 28.60 3.00 -5.70
N GLU A 22 29.30 2.48 -4.71
CA GLU A 22 30.59 2.99 -4.23
C GLU A 22 31.67 2.94 -5.30
N ARG A 23 31.61 1.93 -6.17
CA ARG A 23 32.52 1.81 -7.34
C ARG A 23 32.08 2.66 -8.54
N GLY A 24 31.05 3.50 -8.38
CA GLY A 24 30.56 4.41 -9.41
C GLY A 24 29.59 3.81 -10.42
N HIS A 25 29.12 2.57 -10.21
CA HIS A 25 28.12 1.99 -11.10
C HIS A 25 26.77 2.71 -11.00
N GLY A 26 26.15 2.98 -12.14
CA GLY A 26 24.78 3.46 -12.22
C GLY A 26 23.78 2.35 -11.92
N TYR A 27 22.52 2.73 -11.73
CA TYR A 27 21.46 1.76 -11.41
C TYR A 27 21.22 0.72 -12.52
N GLU A 28 21.48 1.05 -13.79
CA GLU A 28 21.31 0.10 -14.91
C GLU A 28 22.39 -0.99 -14.89
N SER A 29 23.64 -0.57 -14.72
CA SER A 29 24.77 -1.49 -14.60
C SER A 29 24.64 -2.39 -13.38
N ALA A 30 24.29 -1.81 -12.22
CA ALA A 30 24.08 -2.57 -11.00
C ALA A 30 22.89 -3.54 -11.10
N ALA A 31 21.79 -3.14 -11.73
CA ALA A 31 20.62 -3.99 -11.95
C ALA A 31 20.97 -5.22 -12.80
N LYS A 32 21.75 -5.01 -13.86
CA LYS A 32 22.23 -6.08 -14.75
C LYS A 32 23.17 -7.04 -14.00
N ALA A 33 24.12 -6.50 -13.23
CA ALA A 33 25.08 -7.30 -12.47
C ALA A 33 24.40 -8.16 -11.37
N LEU A 34 23.36 -7.64 -10.74
CA LEU A 34 22.64 -8.33 -9.66
C LEU A 34 21.44 -9.14 -10.13
N SER A 35 21.09 -9.08 -11.41
CA SER A 35 19.88 -9.69 -11.98
C SER A 35 18.59 -9.23 -11.23
N ILE A 36 18.56 -7.96 -10.83
CA ILE A 36 17.44 -7.33 -10.12
C ILE A 36 16.74 -6.35 -11.05
N PRO A 37 15.40 -6.21 -10.98
CA PRO A 37 14.66 -5.26 -11.80
C PRO A 37 15.23 -3.83 -11.67
N ARG A 38 15.47 -3.18 -12.82
CA ARG A 38 16.05 -1.83 -12.93
C ARG A 38 15.38 -0.80 -12.03
N GLU A 39 14.05 -0.83 -11.97
CA GLU A 39 13.29 0.09 -11.14
C GLU A 39 13.54 -0.07 -9.63
N THR A 40 13.82 -1.29 -9.18
CA THR A 40 14.17 -1.56 -7.79
C THR A 40 15.53 -0.95 -7.46
N VAL A 41 16.54 -1.22 -8.30
CA VAL A 41 17.89 -0.71 -8.08
C VAL A 41 17.94 0.82 -8.25
N ARG A 42 17.13 1.38 -9.16
CA ARG A 42 16.98 2.83 -9.30
C ARG A 42 16.50 3.46 -7.99
N LYS A 43 15.46 2.91 -7.37
CA LYS A 43 14.96 3.39 -6.08
C LYS A 43 16.03 3.30 -4.98
N TRP A 44 16.79 2.22 -4.95
CA TRP A 44 17.89 2.04 -4.02
C TRP A 44 19.00 3.08 -4.21
N LEU A 45 19.38 3.36 -5.46
CA LEU A 45 20.38 4.38 -5.75
C LEU A 45 19.94 5.78 -5.28
N TYR A 46 18.65 6.13 -5.48
CA TYR A 46 18.12 7.40 -4.98
C TYR A 46 18.17 7.47 -3.45
N THR A 47 17.74 6.41 -2.76
CA THR A 47 17.81 6.35 -1.29
C THR A 47 19.26 6.42 -0.80
N TYR A 48 20.16 5.67 -1.42
CA TYR A 48 21.59 5.69 -1.11
C TYR A 48 22.21 7.09 -1.25
N ARG A 49 21.93 7.78 -2.35
CA ARG A 49 22.44 9.13 -2.61
C ARG A 49 21.84 10.19 -1.69
N SER A 50 20.59 9.99 -1.23
CA SER A 50 19.92 10.95 -0.36
C SER A 50 20.26 10.77 1.13
N PHE A 51 20.41 9.54 1.58
CA PHE A 51 20.49 9.21 3.02
C PHE A 51 21.66 8.31 3.41
N GLY A 52 22.45 7.83 2.44
CA GLY A 52 23.57 6.92 2.69
C GLY A 52 23.21 5.44 2.76
N SER A 53 24.23 4.64 3.05
CA SER A 53 24.14 3.17 3.06
C SER A 53 23.31 2.65 4.25
N GLU A 54 23.43 3.26 5.42
CA GLU A 54 22.75 2.80 6.64
C GLU A 54 21.23 2.80 6.49
N VAL A 55 20.68 3.89 5.94
CA VAL A 55 19.22 3.99 5.71
C VAL A 55 18.75 2.95 4.71
N LEU A 56 19.51 2.70 3.64
CA LEU A 56 19.17 1.67 2.67
C LEU A 56 19.19 0.26 3.27
N LEU A 57 20.09 -0.01 4.19
CA LEU A 57 20.17 -1.30 4.89
C LEU A 57 19.08 -1.47 5.95
N SER A 58 18.78 -0.40 6.69
CA SER A 58 17.76 -0.38 7.75
C SER A 58 16.33 -0.20 7.24
N MET A 59 16.11 -0.13 5.93
CA MET A 59 14.75 0.00 5.36
C MET A 59 13.88 -1.20 5.75
N ASP A 60 13.27 -1.07 6.93
CA ASP A 60 12.24 -1.99 7.41
C ASP A 60 10.95 -1.79 6.62
N ARG A 61 10.11 -2.85 6.59
CA ARG A 61 8.84 -2.89 5.86
C ARG A 61 7.79 -1.87 6.35
N LYS A 62 8.10 -1.04 7.34
CA LYS A 62 7.19 -0.03 7.86
C LYS A 62 7.05 1.10 6.85
N GLN A 63 5.84 1.30 6.33
CA GLN A 63 5.55 2.46 5.49
C GLN A 63 5.68 3.73 6.31
N ALA A 64 6.58 4.62 5.88
CA ALA A 64 6.65 5.96 6.43
C ALA A 64 5.33 6.70 6.17
N ARG A 65 4.82 7.40 7.19
CA ARG A 65 3.62 8.22 7.08
C ARG A 65 4.05 9.66 6.89
N TYR A 66 3.50 10.31 5.88
CA TYR A 66 3.78 11.71 5.55
C TYR A 66 2.51 12.53 5.71
N THR A 67 2.63 13.72 6.26
CA THR A 67 1.51 14.66 6.38
C THR A 67 1.09 15.20 5.02
N TYR A 68 -0.10 15.79 4.94
CA TYR A 68 -0.57 16.43 3.71
C TYR A 68 0.36 17.57 3.29
N GLU A 69 0.76 18.39 4.23
CA GLU A 69 1.64 19.54 4.02
C GLU A 69 3.01 19.12 3.47
N GLN A 70 3.64 18.08 4.05
CA GLN A 70 4.90 17.52 3.53
C GLN A 70 4.77 17.05 2.09
N LYS A 71 3.66 16.40 1.74
CA LYS A 71 3.42 15.93 0.36
C LYS A 71 3.30 17.08 -0.62
N VAL A 72 2.54 18.12 -0.24
CA VAL A 72 2.35 19.32 -1.08
C VAL A 72 3.66 20.07 -1.21
N ALA A 73 4.36 20.34 -0.12
CA ALA A 73 5.63 21.05 -0.13
C ALA A 73 6.67 20.35 -1.00
N ALA A 74 6.87 19.05 -0.80
CA ALA A 74 7.82 18.27 -1.58
C ALA A 74 7.45 18.19 -3.07
N ALA A 75 6.17 17.98 -3.41
CA ALA A 75 5.72 17.94 -4.79
C ALA A 75 5.85 19.31 -5.48
N SER A 76 5.50 20.39 -4.79
CA SER A 76 5.62 21.75 -5.28
C SER A 76 7.09 22.15 -5.51
N ALA A 77 7.99 21.83 -4.58
CA ALA A 77 9.42 22.09 -4.74
C ALA A 77 10.01 21.42 -5.98
N VAL A 78 9.61 20.17 -6.27
CA VAL A 78 10.08 19.45 -7.46
C VAL A 78 9.42 19.96 -8.75
N VAL A 79 8.10 20.21 -8.73
CA VAL A 79 7.33 20.53 -9.94
C VAL A 79 7.48 22.01 -10.34
N ASN A 80 7.38 22.90 -9.37
CA ASN A 80 7.43 24.37 -9.58
C ASN A 80 8.81 24.96 -9.31
N GLY A 81 9.49 24.44 -8.27
CA GLY A 81 10.80 24.95 -7.85
C GLY A 81 11.98 24.36 -8.61
N GLY A 82 11.79 23.34 -9.44
CA GLY A 82 12.86 22.70 -10.20
C GLY A 82 13.88 21.95 -9.32
N VAL A 83 13.58 21.74 -8.04
CA VAL A 83 14.45 21.01 -7.11
C VAL A 83 14.58 19.56 -7.57
N SER A 84 15.81 19.01 -7.48
CA SER A 84 16.01 17.62 -7.85
C SER A 84 15.25 16.68 -6.90
N LYS A 85 14.80 15.53 -7.41
CA LYS A 85 14.09 14.55 -6.56
C LYS A 85 14.95 14.07 -5.39
N GLN A 86 16.27 14.04 -5.54
CA GLN A 86 17.22 13.65 -4.48
C GLN A 86 17.27 14.69 -3.37
N ASP A 87 17.36 15.97 -3.73
CA ASP A 87 17.39 17.06 -2.78
C ASP A 87 16.05 17.20 -2.05
N ALA A 88 14.93 17.07 -2.79
CA ALA A 88 13.62 17.05 -2.18
C ALA A 88 13.44 15.85 -1.21
N MET A 89 13.96 14.66 -1.55
CA MET A 89 13.95 13.53 -0.61
C MET A 89 14.71 13.85 0.67
N ARG A 90 15.88 14.49 0.54
CA ARG A 90 16.72 14.87 1.69
C ARG A 90 16.08 15.98 2.53
N GLU A 91 15.59 17.03 1.90
CA GLU A 91 15.00 18.19 2.55
C GLU A 91 13.71 17.86 3.31
N PHE A 92 12.82 17.08 2.69
CA PHE A 92 11.53 16.71 3.28
C PHE A 92 11.54 15.37 4.01
N GLY A 93 12.68 14.71 4.16
CA GLY A 93 12.81 13.44 4.88
C GLY A 93 12.07 12.28 4.21
N ILE A 94 11.97 12.27 2.89
CA ILE A 94 11.22 11.24 2.14
C ILE A 94 12.12 10.06 1.85
N MET A 95 11.97 8.99 2.63
CA MET A 95 12.83 7.81 2.62
C MET A 95 12.83 7.02 1.29
N SER A 96 11.87 7.24 0.41
CA SER A 96 11.72 6.47 -0.83
C SER A 96 11.26 7.34 -1.99
N LEU A 97 11.81 7.07 -3.17
CA LEU A 97 11.50 7.79 -4.40
C LEU A 97 10.04 7.59 -4.86
N ALA A 98 9.48 6.40 -4.68
CA ALA A 98 8.17 6.06 -5.22
C ALA A 98 7.00 6.93 -4.70
N PRO A 99 6.90 7.25 -3.40
CA PRO A 99 5.91 8.20 -2.92
C PRO A 99 6.06 9.59 -3.56
N LEU A 100 7.28 10.10 -3.64
CA LEU A 100 7.55 11.42 -4.22
C LEU A 100 7.13 11.49 -5.70
N GLU A 101 7.47 10.48 -6.49
CA GLU A 101 7.05 10.41 -7.90
C GLU A 101 5.54 10.41 -8.06
N LYS A 102 4.84 9.65 -7.20
CA LYS A 102 3.38 9.62 -7.17
C LYS A 102 2.79 10.99 -6.82
N TRP A 103 3.36 11.69 -5.84
CA TRP A 103 2.87 13.01 -5.45
C TRP A 103 3.15 14.05 -6.54
N CYS A 104 4.31 14.04 -7.17
CA CYS A 104 4.61 14.92 -8.29
C CYS A 104 3.65 14.69 -9.46
N LYS A 105 3.28 13.43 -9.74
CA LYS A 105 2.28 13.11 -10.77
C LYS A 105 0.92 13.70 -10.41
N LEU A 106 0.41 13.41 -9.22
CA LEU A 106 -0.88 13.91 -8.75
C LEU A 106 -0.92 15.44 -8.68
N TYR A 107 0.19 16.07 -8.27
CA TYR A 107 0.29 17.53 -8.20
C TYR A 107 0.23 18.18 -9.58
N ARG A 108 0.81 17.57 -10.62
CA ARG A 108 0.69 18.04 -12.01
C ARG A 108 -0.72 17.90 -12.57
N GLU A 109 -1.45 16.87 -12.18
CA GLU A 109 -2.79 16.57 -12.66
C GLU A 109 -3.87 17.42 -12.00
N GLY A 110 -3.76 17.70 -10.70
CA GLY A 110 -4.83 18.38 -9.96
C GLY A 110 -4.34 19.28 -8.81
N GLY A 111 -3.08 19.71 -8.85
CA GLY A 111 -2.52 20.62 -7.86
C GLY A 111 -2.48 20.03 -6.45
N ALA A 112 -2.46 20.91 -5.45
CA ALA A 112 -2.41 20.52 -4.05
C ALA A 112 -3.65 19.70 -3.62
N ASP A 113 -4.81 19.98 -4.17
CA ASP A 113 -6.06 19.32 -3.81
C ASP A 113 -6.05 17.81 -4.16
N ALA A 114 -5.35 17.42 -5.22
CA ALA A 114 -5.21 16.01 -5.60
C ALA A 114 -4.44 15.18 -4.56
N LEU A 115 -3.67 15.84 -3.68
CA LEU A 115 -2.90 15.19 -2.61
C LEU A 115 -3.66 15.07 -1.29
N ARG A 116 -4.89 15.61 -1.20
CA ARG A 116 -5.73 15.49 0.00
C ARG A 116 -5.98 14.02 0.35
N PRO A 117 -5.96 13.67 1.64
CA PRO A 117 -6.26 12.32 2.05
C PRO A 117 -7.70 11.95 1.67
N LYS A 118 -7.82 10.89 0.87
CA LYS A 118 -9.14 10.35 0.53
C LYS A 118 -9.65 9.51 1.70
N PRO A 119 -10.97 9.54 2.00
CA PRO A 119 -11.54 8.69 3.02
C PRO A 119 -11.24 7.22 2.71
N LYS A 120 -10.80 6.49 3.73
CA LYS A 120 -10.55 5.04 3.61
C LYS A 120 -11.89 4.32 3.60
N GLY A 121 -12.04 3.41 2.67
CA GLY A 121 -13.21 2.54 2.60
C GLY A 121 -13.77 2.43 1.19
N ARG A 122 -14.76 1.55 1.06
CA ARG A 122 -15.52 1.42 -0.18
C ARG A 122 -16.32 2.71 -0.41
N PRO A 123 -16.28 3.33 -1.60
CA PRO A 123 -17.07 4.53 -1.87
C PRO A 123 -18.55 4.32 -1.53
N ARG A 124 -19.18 5.27 -0.85
CA ARG A 124 -20.63 5.25 -0.63
C ARG A 124 -21.30 5.20 -2.00
N GLY A 125 -22.18 4.22 -2.23
CA GLY A 125 -22.85 4.01 -3.52
C GLY A 125 -22.16 3.01 -4.47
N SER A 126 -20.96 2.50 -4.14
CA SER A 126 -20.34 1.37 -4.84
C SER A 126 -20.93 0.01 -4.39
N GLY A 127 -22.06 0.01 -3.70
CA GLY A 127 -22.85 -1.20 -3.51
C GLY A 127 -23.35 -1.67 -4.87
N SER A 128 -23.15 -2.94 -5.23
CA SER A 128 -24.01 -3.56 -6.21
C SER A 128 -25.45 -3.15 -5.87
N LYS A 129 -26.17 -2.59 -6.86
CA LYS A 129 -27.62 -2.42 -6.73
C LYS A 129 -28.14 -3.70 -6.07
N PRO A 130 -29.03 -3.60 -5.06
CA PRO A 130 -29.66 -4.81 -4.55
C PRO A 130 -30.14 -5.56 -5.77
N CYS A 131 -29.60 -6.74 -6.03
CA CYS A 131 -30.15 -7.60 -7.05
C CYS A 131 -31.57 -7.86 -6.57
N GLU A 132 -32.56 -7.45 -7.35
CA GLU A 132 -33.95 -7.81 -7.05
C GLU A 132 -33.97 -9.32 -6.97
N LEU A 133 -34.17 -9.83 -5.76
CA LEU A 133 -34.24 -11.25 -5.49
C LEU A 133 -35.41 -11.81 -6.33
N THR A 134 -35.18 -12.88 -7.03
CA THR A 134 -36.28 -13.58 -7.68
C THR A 134 -37.27 -14.07 -6.62
N ARG A 135 -38.52 -14.25 -7.01
CA ARG A 135 -39.57 -14.72 -6.09
C ARG A 135 -39.18 -16.02 -5.39
N GLU A 136 -38.45 -16.88 -6.06
CA GLU A 136 -37.91 -18.12 -5.46
C GLU A 136 -36.88 -17.83 -4.39
N GLN A 137 -35.94 -16.94 -4.64
CA GLN A 137 -34.90 -16.54 -3.67
C GLN A 137 -35.49 -15.88 -2.43
N GLU A 138 -36.54 -15.05 -2.60
CA GLU A 138 -37.25 -14.46 -1.47
C GLU A 138 -37.95 -15.54 -0.61
N LEU A 139 -38.56 -16.51 -1.24
CA LEU A 139 -39.22 -17.61 -0.54
C LEU A 139 -38.21 -18.50 0.16
N GLU A 140 -37.10 -18.84 -0.46
CA GLU A 140 -36.01 -19.61 0.16
C GLU A 140 -35.44 -18.90 1.37
N GLU A 141 -35.18 -17.59 1.27
CA GLU A 141 -34.66 -16.80 2.39
C GLU A 141 -35.68 -16.76 3.55
N ARG A 142 -36.96 -16.64 3.21
CA ARG A 142 -38.05 -16.68 4.21
C ARG A 142 -38.16 -18.04 4.87
N CYS A 143 -38.06 -19.13 4.13
CA CYS A 143 -38.04 -20.49 4.68
C CYS A 143 -36.87 -20.68 5.64
N ARG A 144 -35.66 -20.30 5.22
CA ARG A 144 -34.45 -20.40 6.06
C ARG A 144 -34.58 -19.62 7.35
N ARG A 145 -35.21 -18.42 7.31
CA ARG A 145 -35.48 -17.61 8.51
C ARG A 145 -36.45 -18.29 9.44
N LEU A 146 -37.56 -18.83 8.91
CA LEU A 146 -38.55 -19.54 9.72
C LEU A 146 -37.99 -20.85 10.32
N GLU A 147 -37.17 -21.57 9.59
CA GLU A 147 -36.49 -22.78 10.10
C GLU A 147 -35.55 -22.44 11.27
N ALA A 148 -34.79 -21.34 11.17
CA ALA A 148 -33.94 -20.87 12.25
C ALA A 148 -34.76 -20.46 13.49
N GLU A 149 -35.90 -19.78 13.29
CA GLU A 149 -36.80 -19.37 14.37
C GLU A 149 -37.41 -20.59 15.08
N VAL A 150 -37.90 -21.59 14.30
CA VAL A 150 -38.40 -22.84 14.85
C VAL A 150 -37.32 -23.60 15.62
N ALA A 151 -36.09 -23.64 15.11
CA ALA A 151 -34.98 -24.28 15.81
C ALA A 151 -34.65 -23.56 17.13
N TYR A 152 -34.70 -22.23 17.13
CA TYR A 152 -34.52 -21.42 18.35
C TYR A 152 -35.62 -21.70 19.38
N LEU A 153 -36.92 -21.68 18.97
CA LEU A 153 -38.02 -21.94 19.84
C LEU A 153 -37.98 -23.36 20.43
N LYS A 154 -37.61 -24.37 19.63
CA LYS A 154 -37.42 -25.75 20.12
C LYS A 154 -36.34 -25.83 21.19
N LYS A 155 -35.22 -25.13 21.01
CA LYS A 155 -34.16 -25.06 22.03
C LYS A 155 -34.63 -24.36 23.30
N LEU A 156 -35.34 -23.23 23.14
CA LEU A 156 -35.86 -22.49 24.25
C LEU A 156 -36.84 -23.36 25.09
N ARG A 157 -37.77 -24.05 24.41
CA ARG A 157 -38.69 -24.98 25.05
C ARG A 157 -37.99 -26.10 25.83
N ALA A 158 -36.98 -26.72 25.21
CA ALA A 158 -36.16 -27.76 25.84
C ALA A 158 -35.42 -27.25 27.10
N LEU A 159 -34.97 -25.98 27.09
CA LEU A 159 -34.37 -25.33 28.26
C LEU A 159 -35.37 -25.11 29.37
N VAL A 160 -36.56 -24.58 29.05
CA VAL A 160 -37.62 -24.38 30.01
C VAL A 160 -38.07 -25.70 30.66
N GLU A 161 -38.26 -26.74 29.86
CA GLU A 161 -38.60 -28.09 30.35
C GLU A 161 -37.49 -28.69 31.23
N ARG A 162 -36.21 -28.41 30.90
CA ARG A 162 -35.08 -28.87 31.71
C ARG A 162 -34.95 -28.13 33.05
N ASP A 163 -35.15 -26.80 33.05
CA ASP A 163 -34.92 -25.97 34.21
C ASP A 163 -36.16 -25.88 35.13
N GLY A 164 -37.26 -26.58 34.78
CA GLY A 164 -38.45 -26.79 35.66
C GLY A 164 -39.28 -25.52 35.86
N LEU A 165 -39.22 -24.54 34.96
CA LEU A 165 -40.02 -23.34 34.93
C LEU A 165 -41.34 -23.55 34.17
#